data_43ec2207c58be32806fb28bcbded2f59
#
_entry.id   43ec2207c58be32806fb28bcbded2f59
#
_cell.length_a   1.000
_cell.length_b   1.000
_cell.length_c   1.000
_cell.angle_alpha   90.00
_cell.angle_beta   90.00
_cell.angle_gamma   90.00
#
_symmetry.space_group_name_H-M   'P 1'
#
loop_
_entity.id
_entity.type
_entity.pdbx_description
1 polymer ?
#
loop_
_entity_poly.entity_id
_entity_poly.type
_entity_poly.pdbx_seq_one_letter_code
_entity_poly.pdbx_strand_id
1 'polypeptide(L)'
;MTLRDKMLAVIADTNASVAEREELVEMIAIALLTRKNLFVLGEPGQAKSYAINLFRRHITGARQFERLLSKQSDEEQLFGRVDLASLLPGSVPQTVLEQDATYQNQRFNLRVLVEGIGSMKDEPATWEKLKSGTEKLELYRAALSALHKSEPAVQTAGKIPEADTVVLDEIFKCNDGVLNSLLTALNERKYTNEGRTYPIPVISFFAASNEIPNFNDPQEKILEALYDRLELKVVTANMEDRGTRLAVLKNKQTGAFGQISATITLEELRQMQQEVSSIPVPDAINELADDILCELRKDMAVSDRKYLGYYPIAQAKAWLSGHDKVESCDLLALKNYLWRLPSDREKVEAVLTRLCVNPMQDKVNNIRGMALESQEEFDAALGDGSKADTARKAFIKLRGELTHLYQMQCSLRTAAQSDSETALVDDLLADLEKISRKAHEQTHFTYTTLEEIAALN
;
A
#
# COMPACT_ATOMS: atom_id res chain seq x y z
N MET A 1 -24.80 -1.23 9.60
CA MET A 1 -23.72 -0.75 8.76
C MET A 1 -22.60 -1.79 8.83
N THR A 2 -22.22 -2.39 7.72
CA THR A 2 -21.14 -3.38 7.68
C THR A 2 -19.80 -2.70 7.96
N LEU A 3 -18.76 -3.48 8.26
CA LEU A 3 -17.41 -2.91 8.45
C LEU A 3 -16.92 -2.21 7.18
N ARG A 4 -17.22 -2.78 6.01
CA ARG A 4 -16.94 -2.17 4.71
C ARG A 4 -17.67 -0.83 4.54
N ASP A 5 -18.95 -0.76 4.86
CA ASP A 5 -19.71 0.50 4.73
C ASP A 5 -19.13 1.60 5.61
N LYS A 6 -18.64 1.25 6.82
CA LYS A 6 -17.95 2.19 7.70
C LYS A 6 -16.67 2.73 7.06
N MET A 7 -15.84 1.87 6.47
CA MET A 7 -14.61 2.29 5.79
C MET A 7 -14.92 3.17 4.58
N LEU A 8 -15.92 2.82 3.78
CA LEU A 8 -16.38 3.62 2.64
C LEU A 8 -16.92 4.99 3.07
N ALA A 9 -17.63 5.05 4.19
CA ALA A 9 -18.10 6.33 4.75
C ALA A 9 -16.91 7.20 5.21
N VAL A 10 -15.88 6.63 5.85
CA VAL A 10 -14.65 7.36 6.22
C VAL A 10 -13.92 7.89 4.99
N ILE A 11 -13.82 7.08 3.93
CA ILE A 11 -13.24 7.50 2.64
C ILE A 11 -14.06 8.67 2.05
N ALA A 12 -15.38 8.57 2.06
CA ALA A 12 -16.27 9.61 1.54
C ALA A 12 -16.16 10.91 2.34
N ASP A 13 -16.17 10.85 3.69
CA ASP A 13 -15.99 12.01 4.56
C ASP A 13 -14.65 12.70 4.32
N THR A 14 -13.59 11.91 4.16
CA THR A 14 -12.26 12.43 3.88
C THR A 14 -12.22 13.09 2.51
N ASN A 15 -12.73 12.45 1.46
CA ASN A 15 -12.79 12.99 0.09
C ASN A 15 -13.63 14.27 0.02
N ALA A 16 -14.72 14.37 0.78
CA ALA A 16 -15.50 15.59 0.84
C ALA A 16 -14.74 16.79 1.41
N SER A 17 -13.67 16.54 2.16
CA SER A 17 -12.85 17.56 2.83
C SER A 17 -11.52 17.87 2.12
N VAL A 18 -11.06 16.97 1.24
CA VAL A 18 -9.83 17.13 0.44
C VAL A 18 -10.17 16.87 -1.02
N ALA A 19 -10.04 17.89 -1.84
CA ALA A 19 -10.37 17.78 -3.26
C ALA A 19 -9.18 17.26 -4.07
N GLU A 20 -9.47 16.49 -5.13
CA GLU A 20 -8.49 15.89 -6.03
C GLU A 20 -7.44 15.05 -5.28
N ARG A 21 -7.88 14.30 -4.26
CA ARG A 21 -7.03 13.43 -3.43
C ARG A 21 -7.62 12.03 -3.24
N GLU A 22 -8.55 11.64 -4.10
CA GLU A 22 -9.28 10.38 -4.03
C GLU A 22 -8.31 9.19 -4.02
N GLU A 23 -7.29 9.24 -4.88
CA GLU A 23 -6.24 8.21 -4.94
C GLU A 23 -5.43 8.13 -3.64
N LEU A 24 -5.07 9.28 -3.05
CA LEU A 24 -4.36 9.30 -1.77
C LEU A 24 -5.23 8.73 -0.65
N VAL A 25 -6.50 9.10 -0.59
CA VAL A 25 -7.44 8.64 0.44
C VAL A 25 -7.67 7.13 0.32
N GLU A 26 -7.83 6.61 -0.89
CA GLU A 26 -7.95 5.18 -1.14
C GLU A 26 -6.69 4.43 -0.70
N MET A 27 -5.50 4.96 -1.02
CA MET A 27 -4.24 4.34 -0.61
C MET A 27 -4.00 4.40 0.89
N ILE A 28 -4.49 5.42 1.60
CA ILE A 28 -4.49 5.45 3.08
C ILE A 28 -5.34 4.30 3.63
N ALA A 29 -6.54 4.09 3.09
CA ALA A 29 -7.39 2.98 3.49
C ALA A 29 -6.72 1.62 3.22
N ILE A 30 -6.17 1.40 2.02
CA ILE A 30 -5.45 0.18 1.65
C ILE A 30 -4.23 -0.02 2.57
N ALA A 31 -3.46 1.03 2.88
CA ALA A 31 -2.32 0.96 3.79
C ALA A 31 -2.72 0.46 5.18
N LEU A 32 -3.82 0.96 5.73
CA LEU A 32 -4.36 0.54 7.02
C LEU A 32 -4.90 -0.90 7.00
N LEU A 33 -5.62 -1.27 5.95
CA LEU A 33 -6.19 -2.60 5.76
C LEU A 33 -5.11 -3.69 5.57
N THR A 34 -4.01 -3.35 4.90
CA THR A 34 -2.93 -4.29 4.57
C THR A 34 -1.72 -4.18 5.50
N ARG A 35 -1.72 -3.22 6.44
CA ARG A 35 -0.58 -2.89 7.32
C ARG A 35 0.69 -2.52 6.55
N LYS A 36 0.55 -1.97 5.34
CA LYS A 36 1.65 -1.51 4.51
C LYS A 36 1.99 -0.04 4.79
N ASN A 37 3.22 0.34 4.45
CA ASN A 37 3.67 1.72 4.60
C ASN A 37 3.34 2.52 3.33
N LEU A 38 2.90 3.76 3.50
CA LEU A 38 2.52 4.66 2.41
C LEU A 38 3.49 5.84 2.32
N PHE A 39 4.00 6.10 1.13
CA PHE A 39 4.78 7.28 0.79
C PHE A 39 3.97 8.23 -0.09
N VAL A 40 4.00 9.51 0.25
CA VAL A 40 3.33 10.58 -0.50
C VAL A 40 4.35 11.59 -0.99
N LEU A 41 4.53 11.62 -2.29
CA LEU A 41 5.38 12.59 -2.98
C LEU A 41 4.56 13.79 -3.43
N GLY A 42 5.07 14.99 -3.23
CA GLY A 42 4.46 16.21 -3.79
C GLY A 42 5.01 17.47 -3.17
N GLU A 43 4.78 18.60 -3.82
CA GLU A 43 5.27 19.90 -3.38
C GLU A 43 4.69 20.35 -2.04
N PRO A 44 5.33 21.29 -1.33
CA PRO A 44 4.76 21.93 -0.16
C PRO A 44 3.40 22.54 -0.43
N GLY A 45 2.47 22.44 0.53
CA GLY A 45 1.14 23.04 0.40
C GLY A 45 0.09 22.19 -0.32
N GLN A 46 0.42 21.00 -0.80
CA GLN A 46 -0.51 20.09 -1.48
C GLN A 46 -1.39 19.25 -0.53
N ALA A 47 -1.52 19.64 0.71
CA ALA A 47 -2.38 19.01 1.73
C ALA A 47 -2.07 17.52 2.03
N LYS A 48 -0.84 17.04 1.81
CA LYS A 48 -0.43 15.65 2.05
C LYS A 48 -0.72 15.22 3.49
N SER A 49 -0.04 15.83 4.44
CA SER A 49 -0.16 15.53 5.88
C SER A 49 -1.58 15.86 6.40
N TYR A 50 -2.25 16.86 5.80
CA TYR A 50 -3.63 17.21 6.15
C TYR A 50 -4.61 16.07 5.82
N ALA A 51 -4.53 15.50 4.62
CA ALA A 51 -5.38 14.38 4.20
C ALA A 51 -5.17 13.13 5.09
N ILE A 52 -3.90 12.80 5.37
CA ILE A 52 -3.56 11.69 6.27
C ILE A 52 -4.12 11.93 7.67
N ASN A 53 -3.94 13.13 8.22
CA ASN A 53 -4.41 13.47 9.57
C ASN A 53 -5.93 13.52 9.66
N LEU A 54 -6.60 13.97 8.60
CA LEU A 54 -8.06 13.96 8.53
C LEU A 54 -8.59 12.52 8.58
N PHE A 55 -8.02 11.62 7.77
CA PHE A 55 -8.39 10.20 7.78
C PHE A 55 -8.16 9.56 9.16
N ARG A 56 -7.01 9.81 9.77
CA ARG A 56 -6.64 9.28 11.09
C ARG A 56 -7.60 9.70 12.22
N ARG A 57 -8.25 10.85 12.11
CA ARG A 57 -9.26 11.32 13.10
C ARG A 57 -10.48 10.41 13.16
N HIS A 58 -10.79 9.69 12.10
CA HIS A 58 -11.88 8.72 12.08
C HIS A 58 -11.54 7.42 12.82
N ILE A 59 -10.25 7.18 13.17
CA ILE A 59 -9.82 5.98 13.89
C ILE A 59 -9.78 6.31 15.39
N THR A 60 -10.83 5.89 16.11
CA THR A 60 -10.97 6.16 17.53
C THR A 60 -10.12 5.21 18.38
N GLY A 61 -9.55 5.75 19.46
CA GLY A 61 -8.69 5.00 20.36
C GLY A 61 -7.28 4.73 19.85
N ALA A 62 -6.95 5.13 18.62
CA ALA A 62 -5.61 4.98 18.07
C ALA A 62 -4.64 6.03 18.65
N ARG A 63 -3.50 5.57 19.12
CA ARG A 63 -2.39 6.45 19.54
C ARG A 63 -1.66 6.90 18.28
N GLN A 64 -1.56 8.19 18.10
CA GLN A 64 -1.03 8.80 16.89
C GLN A 64 0.30 9.48 17.19
N PHE A 65 1.31 9.24 16.36
CA PHE A 65 2.58 9.95 16.38
C PHE A 65 2.74 10.72 15.07
N GLU A 66 3.23 11.95 15.15
CA GLU A 66 3.53 12.79 14.00
C GLU A 66 4.80 13.59 14.23
N ARG A 67 5.67 13.65 13.22
CA ARG A 67 6.93 14.40 13.30
C ARG A 67 7.38 14.87 11.93
N LEU A 68 7.81 16.11 11.86
CA LEU A 68 8.64 16.64 10.77
C LEU A 68 10.10 16.27 11.06
N LEU A 69 10.73 15.55 10.13
CA LEU A 69 12.12 15.12 10.25
C LEU A 69 13.09 16.18 9.70
N SER A 70 14.25 16.24 10.29
CA SER A 70 15.37 17.08 9.89
C SER A 70 16.70 16.40 10.22
N LYS A 71 17.80 16.94 9.71
CA LYS A 71 19.16 16.45 10.06
C LYS A 71 19.49 16.54 11.56
N GLN A 72 18.74 17.36 12.31
CA GLN A 72 18.87 17.53 13.75
C GLN A 72 17.91 16.63 14.55
N SER A 73 17.08 15.86 13.87
CA SER A 73 16.18 14.92 14.55
C SER A 73 17.01 13.79 15.14
N ASP A 74 16.76 13.50 16.42
CA ASP A 74 17.46 12.44 17.12
C ASP A 74 16.56 11.24 17.41
N GLU A 75 17.16 10.07 17.59
CA GLU A 75 16.46 8.82 17.83
C GLU A 75 15.58 8.90 19.10
N GLU A 76 16.03 9.58 20.14
CA GLU A 76 15.27 9.77 21.38
C GLU A 76 13.94 10.51 21.17
N GLN A 77 13.89 11.41 20.18
CA GLN A 77 12.68 12.14 19.85
C GLN A 77 11.60 11.26 19.21
N LEU A 78 12.00 10.19 18.54
CA LEU A 78 11.11 9.28 17.83
C LEU A 78 10.77 8.05 18.68
N PHE A 79 11.79 7.46 19.31
CA PHE A 79 11.67 6.16 19.96
C PHE A 79 11.67 6.21 21.48
N GLY A 80 12.04 7.36 22.06
CA GLY A 80 12.10 7.53 23.50
C GLY A 80 13.53 7.60 24.02
N ARG A 81 13.67 8.09 25.24
CA ARG A 81 14.96 8.29 25.89
C ARG A 81 15.11 7.37 27.09
N VAL A 82 16.33 7.07 27.44
CA VAL A 82 16.63 6.35 28.68
C VAL A 82 16.18 7.19 29.88
N ASP A 83 15.42 6.60 30.78
CA ASP A 83 15.04 7.21 32.04
C ASP A 83 16.23 7.20 33.01
N LEU A 84 16.93 8.31 33.07
CA LEU A 84 18.08 8.49 33.97
C LEU A 84 17.73 8.20 35.43
N ALA A 85 16.47 8.45 35.83
CA ALA A 85 16.03 8.11 37.18
C ALA A 85 16.03 6.61 37.44
N SER A 86 15.84 5.79 36.42
CA SER A 86 15.89 4.31 36.52
C SER A 86 17.30 3.78 36.80
N LEU A 87 18.33 4.56 36.49
CA LEU A 87 19.73 4.19 36.73
C LEU A 87 20.22 4.50 38.15
N LEU A 88 19.46 5.24 38.94
CA LEU A 88 19.85 5.58 40.30
C LEU A 88 19.66 4.37 41.23
N PRO A 89 20.58 4.12 42.17
CA PRO A 89 20.42 3.05 43.14
C PRO A 89 19.11 3.21 43.94
N GLY A 90 18.32 2.16 44.04
CA GLY A 90 17.01 2.19 44.71
C GLY A 90 15.86 2.79 43.90
N SER A 91 16.08 3.07 42.61
CA SER A 91 15.01 3.52 41.71
C SER A 91 14.13 2.33 41.28
N VAL A 92 12.85 2.64 41.05
CA VAL A 92 11.91 1.70 40.40
C VAL A 92 11.51 2.31 39.07
N PRO A 93 11.55 1.56 37.96
CA PRO A 93 11.12 2.04 36.65
C PRO A 93 9.69 2.60 36.73
N GLN A 94 9.45 3.72 36.09
CA GLN A 94 8.14 4.37 36.10
C GLN A 94 7.03 3.49 35.56
N THR A 95 7.34 2.67 34.54
CA THR A 95 6.43 1.68 33.96
C THR A 95 5.98 0.64 34.98
N VAL A 96 6.87 0.19 35.88
CA VAL A 96 6.53 -0.73 36.96
C VAL A 96 5.62 -0.03 37.99
N LEU A 97 5.95 1.20 38.36
CA LEU A 97 5.13 1.99 39.30
C LEU A 97 3.72 2.28 38.72
N GLU A 98 3.60 2.51 37.41
CA GLU A 98 2.32 2.75 36.73
C GLU A 98 1.45 1.49 36.62
N GLN A 99 2.07 0.33 36.49
CA GLN A 99 1.37 -0.96 36.35
C GLN A 99 1.05 -1.60 37.72
N ASP A 100 1.73 -1.22 38.80
CA ASP A 100 1.50 -1.76 40.12
C ASP A 100 0.25 -1.16 40.77
N ALA A 101 -0.83 -1.94 40.84
CA ALA A 101 -2.11 -1.53 41.38
C ALA A 101 -2.02 -1.09 42.85
N THR A 102 -1.15 -1.72 43.67
CA THR A 102 -0.97 -1.42 45.08
C THR A 102 -0.30 -0.06 45.26
N TYR A 103 0.74 0.21 44.49
CA TYR A 103 1.41 1.52 44.46
C TYR A 103 0.46 2.63 44.03
N GLN A 104 -0.28 2.42 42.96
CA GLN A 104 -1.22 3.41 42.44
C GLN A 104 -2.35 3.72 43.44
N ASN A 105 -2.91 2.71 44.10
CA ASN A 105 -3.95 2.89 45.10
C ASN A 105 -3.41 3.68 46.32
N GLN A 106 -2.21 3.35 46.78
CA GLN A 106 -1.60 4.07 47.91
C GLN A 106 -1.30 5.52 47.52
N ARG A 107 -0.77 5.76 46.33
CA ARG A 107 -0.51 7.09 45.79
C ARG A 107 -1.80 7.92 45.66
N PHE A 108 -2.86 7.32 45.15
CA PHE A 108 -4.18 7.94 45.03
C PHE A 108 -4.73 8.35 46.41
N ASN A 109 -4.68 7.45 47.39
CA ASN A 109 -5.15 7.73 48.75
C ASN A 109 -4.37 8.86 49.41
N LEU A 110 -3.04 8.91 49.19
CA LEU A 110 -2.22 10.02 49.70
C LEU A 110 -2.58 11.33 48.99
N ARG A 111 -2.82 11.32 47.71
CA ARG A 111 -3.23 12.49 46.92
C ARG A 111 -4.56 13.07 47.45
N VAL A 112 -5.55 12.21 47.70
CA VAL A 112 -6.84 12.60 48.26
C VAL A 112 -6.65 13.24 49.63
N LEU A 113 -5.75 12.69 50.46
CA LEU A 113 -5.42 13.28 51.78
C LEU A 113 -4.78 14.64 51.63
N VAL A 114 -3.84 14.82 50.70
CA VAL A 114 -3.17 16.11 50.45
C VAL A 114 -4.15 17.15 49.91
N GLU A 115 -5.00 16.79 48.98
CA GLU A 115 -6.05 17.67 48.41
C GLU A 115 -7.08 18.07 49.48
N GLY A 116 -7.37 17.16 50.43
CA GLY A 116 -8.27 17.44 51.55
C GLY A 116 -7.69 18.37 52.64
N ILE A 117 -6.36 18.47 52.80
CA ILE A 117 -5.71 19.35 53.81
C ILE A 117 -6.02 20.82 53.54
N GLY A 118 -6.17 21.26 52.27
CA GLY A 118 -6.52 22.65 51.94
C GLY A 118 -7.92 23.08 52.36
N SER A 119 -8.81 22.15 52.67
CA SER A 119 -10.22 22.40 53.06
C SER A 119 -10.54 22.07 54.53
N MET A 120 -9.66 21.35 55.22
CA MET A 120 -9.81 21.00 56.64
C MET A 120 -8.86 21.83 57.50
N LYS A 121 -9.38 22.38 58.59
CA LYS A 121 -8.56 22.98 59.65
C LYS A 121 -7.59 21.92 60.18
N ASP A 122 -6.32 22.34 60.40
CA ASP A 122 -5.20 21.52 60.88
C ASP A 122 -5.57 20.56 62.02
N GLU A 123 -6.03 19.36 61.68
CA GLU A 123 -6.21 18.29 62.64
C GLU A 123 -4.95 17.43 62.72
N PRO A 124 -4.34 17.27 63.91
CA PRO A 124 -3.13 16.48 64.10
C PRO A 124 -3.26 15.04 63.57
N ALA A 125 -4.46 14.47 63.63
CA ALA A 125 -4.76 13.14 63.14
C ALA A 125 -4.61 12.99 61.61
N THR A 126 -4.80 14.06 60.85
CA THR A 126 -4.64 14.05 59.40
C THR A 126 -3.17 14.08 59.00
N TRP A 127 -2.35 14.80 59.72
CA TRP A 127 -0.89 14.81 59.53
C TRP A 127 -0.24 13.48 59.91
N GLU A 128 -0.70 12.79 60.98
CA GLU A 128 -0.24 11.44 61.30
C GLU A 128 -0.60 10.42 60.24
N LYS A 129 -1.82 10.48 59.68
CA LYS A 129 -2.24 9.62 58.55
C LYS A 129 -1.41 9.87 57.32
N LEU A 130 -1.12 11.13 57.00
CA LEU A 130 -0.28 11.48 55.84
C LEU A 130 1.15 10.96 56.04
N LYS A 131 1.73 11.19 57.23
CA LYS A 131 3.08 10.70 57.56
C LYS A 131 3.17 9.18 57.45
N SER A 132 2.25 8.45 58.11
CA SER A 132 2.20 7.00 58.08
C SER A 132 1.96 6.46 56.66
N GLY A 133 1.12 7.14 55.87
CA GLY A 133 0.88 6.79 54.47
C GLY A 133 2.09 6.98 53.57
N THR A 134 2.82 8.09 53.77
CA THR A 134 4.06 8.37 53.04
C THR A 134 5.15 7.37 53.39
N GLU A 135 5.37 7.06 54.65
CA GLU A 135 6.32 6.02 55.08
C GLU A 135 5.99 4.63 54.48
N LYS A 136 4.72 4.26 54.46
CA LYS A 136 4.28 3.01 53.83
C LYS A 136 4.56 2.98 52.32
N LEU A 137 4.29 4.09 51.65
CA LEU A 137 4.55 4.18 50.18
C LEU A 137 6.05 4.10 49.88
N GLU A 138 6.90 4.74 50.69
CA GLU A 138 8.36 4.71 50.54
C GLU A 138 8.92 3.31 50.82
N LEU A 139 8.45 2.61 51.87
CA LEU A 139 8.81 1.23 52.15
C LEU A 139 8.38 0.28 51.02
N TYR A 140 7.19 0.48 50.51
CA TYR A 140 6.70 -0.32 49.37
C TYR A 140 7.53 -0.08 48.11
N ARG A 141 7.86 1.19 47.82
CA ARG A 141 8.75 1.55 46.73
C ARG A 141 10.14 0.93 46.88
N ALA A 142 10.71 0.94 48.10
CA ALA A 142 11.98 0.29 48.38
C ALA A 142 11.92 -1.24 48.16
N ALA A 143 10.82 -1.87 48.55
CA ALA A 143 10.60 -3.29 48.30
C ALA A 143 10.49 -3.60 46.81
N LEU A 144 9.75 -2.80 46.02
CA LEU A 144 9.69 -2.90 44.60
C LEU A 144 11.08 -2.74 43.92
N SER A 145 11.88 -1.78 44.43
CA SER A 145 13.25 -1.58 43.94
C SER A 145 14.15 -2.79 44.18
N ALA A 146 13.96 -3.48 45.32
CA ALA A 146 14.74 -4.69 45.62
C ALA A 146 14.32 -5.90 44.76
N LEU A 147 13.04 -5.95 44.35
CA LEU A 147 12.51 -7.01 43.47
C LEU A 147 12.86 -6.78 42.00
N HIS A 148 12.87 -5.53 41.59
CA HIS A 148 13.22 -5.15 40.22
C HIS A 148 14.66 -4.66 40.22
N LYS A 149 15.58 -5.51 39.76
CA LYS A 149 16.97 -5.07 39.49
C LYS A 149 16.89 -3.86 38.57
N SER A 150 17.66 -2.83 38.88
CA SER A 150 17.76 -1.58 38.12
C SER A 150 18.18 -1.86 36.68
N GLU A 151 17.20 -2.07 35.82
CA GLU A 151 17.40 -2.16 34.39
C GLU A 151 17.08 -0.77 33.78
N PRO A 152 17.87 -0.29 32.81
CA PRO A 152 17.57 0.98 32.19
C PRO A 152 16.16 0.91 31.56
N ALA A 153 15.26 1.74 32.03
CA ALA A 153 13.94 1.89 31.43
C ALA A 153 13.99 2.96 30.34
N VAL A 154 13.25 2.75 29.27
CA VAL A 154 13.08 3.73 28.19
C VAL A 154 11.71 4.39 28.32
N GLN A 155 11.68 5.71 28.37
CA GLN A 155 10.45 6.48 28.34
C GLN A 155 9.92 6.58 26.92
N THR A 156 8.93 5.75 26.58
CA THR A 156 8.33 5.62 25.24
C THR A 156 6.98 6.33 25.13
N ALA A 157 6.49 6.94 26.21
CA ALA A 157 5.19 7.60 26.24
C ALA A 157 5.04 8.66 25.14
N GLY A 158 4.03 8.49 24.27
CA GLY A 158 3.78 9.37 23.13
C GLY A 158 4.83 9.30 22.02
N LYS A 159 5.57 8.21 21.90
CA LYS A 159 6.57 7.94 20.86
C LYS A 159 6.15 6.78 19.95
N ILE A 160 6.95 6.53 18.90
CA ILE A 160 6.69 5.46 17.92
C ILE A 160 6.46 4.09 18.58
N PRO A 161 7.22 3.67 19.62
CA PRO A 161 6.99 2.35 20.25
C PRO A 161 5.60 2.15 20.84
N GLU A 162 4.85 3.21 21.09
CA GLU A 162 3.48 3.13 21.61
C GLU A 162 2.41 3.55 20.59
N ALA A 163 2.80 4.07 19.44
CA ALA A 163 1.88 4.58 18.43
C ALA A 163 1.25 3.45 17.63
N ASP A 164 -0.03 3.59 17.30
CA ASP A 164 -0.76 2.69 16.39
C ASP A 164 -0.66 3.19 14.93
N THR A 165 -0.52 4.50 14.72
CA THR A 165 -0.26 5.12 13.40
C THR A 165 0.81 6.20 13.52
N VAL A 166 1.69 6.26 12.52
CA VAL A 166 2.84 7.19 12.51
C VAL A 166 2.82 8.01 11.23
N VAL A 167 3.00 9.33 11.36
CA VAL A 167 3.22 10.24 10.22
C VAL A 167 4.60 10.86 10.35
N LEU A 168 5.41 10.70 9.30
CA LEU A 168 6.75 11.25 9.20
C LEU A 168 6.82 12.17 7.97
N ASP A 169 6.91 13.46 8.22
CA ASP A 169 7.07 14.44 7.15
C ASP A 169 8.56 14.67 6.87
N GLU A 170 8.92 14.95 5.62
CA GLU A 170 10.30 15.12 5.15
C GLU A 170 11.20 13.92 5.51
N ILE A 171 10.71 12.70 5.27
CA ILE A 171 11.32 11.45 5.76
C ILE A 171 12.79 11.27 5.34
N PHE A 172 13.19 11.80 4.18
CA PHE A 172 14.58 11.67 3.67
C PHE A 172 15.55 12.70 4.26
N LYS A 173 15.06 13.63 5.11
CA LYS A 173 15.92 14.61 5.79
C LYS A 173 16.42 14.15 7.17
N CYS A 174 16.23 12.87 7.52
CA CYS A 174 16.75 12.30 8.76
C CYS A 174 18.28 12.06 8.71
N ASN A 175 18.90 11.97 9.88
CA ASN A 175 20.30 11.55 9.99
C ASN A 175 20.43 10.00 9.97
N ASP A 176 21.65 9.50 9.85
CA ASP A 176 21.93 8.05 9.72
C ASP A 176 21.51 7.23 10.95
N GLY A 177 21.59 7.81 12.17
CA GLY A 177 21.15 7.14 13.39
C GLY A 177 19.64 6.87 13.37
N VAL A 178 18.86 7.91 13.09
CA VAL A 178 17.39 7.81 12.92
C VAL A 178 17.03 6.87 11.78
N LEU A 179 17.77 6.93 10.67
CA LEU A 179 17.55 6.07 9.51
C LEU A 179 17.60 4.58 9.88
N ASN A 180 18.63 4.14 10.58
CA ASN A 180 18.80 2.72 10.95
C ASN A 180 17.65 2.22 11.85
N SER A 181 17.24 3.03 12.82
CA SER A 181 16.12 2.69 13.71
C SER A 181 14.79 2.66 12.96
N LEU A 182 14.57 3.59 12.01
CA LEU A 182 13.40 3.59 11.15
C LEU A 182 13.36 2.38 10.21
N LEU A 183 14.51 1.95 9.67
CA LEU A 183 14.58 0.75 8.81
C LEU A 183 14.05 -0.50 9.54
N THR A 184 14.44 -0.68 10.79
CA THR A 184 13.98 -1.80 11.63
C THR A 184 12.49 -1.64 11.96
N ALA A 185 12.06 -0.45 12.34
CA ALA A 185 10.67 -0.14 12.69
C ALA A 185 9.72 -0.34 11.49
N LEU A 186 10.09 0.12 10.31
CA LEU A 186 9.29 0.00 9.07
C LEU A 186 9.18 -1.44 8.58
N ASN A 187 10.27 -2.21 8.68
CA ASN A 187 10.33 -3.56 8.12
C ASN A 187 9.78 -4.63 9.10
N GLU A 188 10.27 -4.59 10.34
CA GLU A 188 10.05 -5.66 11.31
C GLU A 188 9.01 -5.31 12.38
N ARG A 189 8.55 -4.07 12.41
CA ARG A 189 7.69 -3.56 13.50
C ARG A 189 8.32 -3.79 14.86
N LYS A 190 9.63 -3.53 14.96
CA LYS A 190 10.43 -3.68 16.17
C LYS A 190 11.29 -2.45 16.40
N TYR A 191 11.62 -2.22 17.65
CA TYR A 191 12.58 -1.23 18.09
C TYR A 191 13.60 -1.87 19.01
N THR A 192 14.88 -1.65 18.76
CA THR A 192 15.98 -2.19 19.59
C THR A 192 16.68 -1.05 20.29
N ASN A 193 16.75 -1.12 21.61
CA ASN A 193 17.48 -0.18 22.43
C ASN A 193 18.26 -0.94 23.51
N GLU A 194 19.52 -0.57 23.75
CA GLU A 194 20.41 -1.18 24.77
C GLU A 194 20.44 -2.73 24.68
N GLY A 195 20.44 -3.26 23.45
CA GLY A 195 20.45 -4.72 23.21
C GLY A 195 19.11 -5.44 23.45
N ARG A 196 18.03 -4.71 23.75
CA ARG A 196 16.69 -5.25 23.89
C ARG A 196 15.82 -4.86 22.71
N THR A 197 15.05 -5.82 22.22
CA THR A 197 14.14 -5.64 21.09
C THR A 197 12.70 -5.70 21.57
N TYR A 198 11.94 -4.65 21.27
CA TYR A 198 10.54 -4.50 21.63
C TYR A 198 9.68 -4.52 20.35
N PRO A 199 8.55 -5.24 20.33
CA PRO A 199 7.58 -5.11 19.25
C PRO A 199 6.89 -3.74 19.36
N ILE A 200 6.63 -3.11 18.20
CA ILE A 200 5.88 -1.85 18.13
C ILE A 200 4.51 -2.11 17.48
N PRO A 201 3.44 -1.50 18.03
CA PRO A 201 2.06 -1.78 17.60
C PRO A 201 1.69 -1.12 16.28
N VAL A 202 2.58 -0.35 15.66
CA VAL A 202 2.29 0.46 14.48
C VAL A 202 1.67 -0.37 13.36
N ILE A 203 0.49 0.03 12.94
CA ILE A 203 -0.25 -0.56 11.83
C ILE A 203 0.38 -0.10 10.52
N SER A 204 0.49 1.22 10.33
CA SER A 204 1.06 1.79 9.10
C SER A 204 1.87 3.04 9.40
N PHE A 205 2.98 3.19 8.67
CA PHE A 205 3.72 4.43 8.59
C PHE A 205 3.27 5.19 7.34
N PHE A 206 2.96 6.46 7.54
CA PHE A 206 2.69 7.41 6.48
C PHE A 206 3.87 8.36 6.40
N ALA A 207 4.56 8.33 5.28
CA ALA A 207 5.72 9.16 5.03
C ALA A 207 5.42 10.17 3.93
N ALA A 208 5.85 11.41 4.10
CA ALA A 208 5.74 12.43 3.08
C ALA A 208 7.11 13.02 2.75
N SER A 209 7.30 13.43 1.51
CA SER A 209 8.46 14.21 1.07
C SER A 209 8.10 15.07 -0.14
N ASN A 210 8.90 16.10 -0.38
CA ASN A 210 8.80 16.93 -1.57
C ASN A 210 9.65 16.40 -2.73
N GLU A 211 10.59 15.52 -2.44
CA GLU A 211 11.56 15.00 -3.40
C GLU A 211 11.85 13.51 -3.13
N ILE A 212 12.34 12.82 -4.14
CA ILE A 212 12.91 11.48 -4.02
C ILE A 212 14.43 11.63 -4.08
N PRO A 213 15.19 10.96 -3.19
CA PRO A 213 16.64 10.99 -3.20
C PRO A 213 17.21 10.49 -4.55
N ASN A 214 18.36 11.05 -4.94
CA ASN A 214 19.08 10.57 -6.09
C ASN A 214 19.94 9.35 -5.73
N PHE A 215 19.42 8.16 -5.92
CA PHE A 215 20.09 6.89 -5.57
C PHE A 215 21.38 6.61 -6.35
N ASN A 216 21.70 7.41 -7.36
CA ASN A 216 23.02 7.36 -8.04
C ASN A 216 24.09 8.14 -7.27
N ASP A 217 23.69 9.02 -6.34
CA ASP A 217 24.63 9.70 -5.45
C ASP A 217 25.01 8.76 -4.30
N PRO A 218 26.31 8.50 -4.07
CA PRO A 218 26.77 7.64 -2.96
C PRO A 218 26.30 8.10 -1.57
N GLN A 219 26.08 9.40 -1.37
CA GLN A 219 25.60 9.95 -0.10
C GLN A 219 24.11 9.69 0.15
N GLU A 220 23.31 9.66 -0.92
CA GLU A 220 21.86 9.43 -0.83
C GLU A 220 21.47 7.97 -1.04
N LYS A 221 22.39 7.14 -1.52
CA LYS A 221 22.15 5.72 -1.77
C LYS A 221 21.68 4.94 -0.53
N ILE A 222 22.09 5.35 0.66
CA ILE A 222 21.65 4.74 1.92
C ILE A 222 20.13 4.91 2.13
N LEU A 223 19.54 5.97 1.59
CA LEU A 223 18.09 6.25 1.66
C LEU A 223 17.27 5.33 0.74
N GLU A 224 17.90 4.65 -0.22
CA GLU A 224 17.25 3.68 -1.09
C GLU A 224 16.59 2.55 -0.28
N ALA A 225 17.30 2.08 0.76
CA ALA A 225 16.77 1.05 1.64
C ALA A 225 15.53 1.50 2.43
N LEU A 226 15.45 2.76 2.80
CA LEU A 226 14.27 3.35 3.43
C LEU A 226 13.12 3.49 2.43
N TYR A 227 13.42 3.99 1.22
CA TYR A 227 12.44 4.17 0.16
C TYR A 227 11.78 2.86 -0.28
N ASP A 228 12.55 1.76 -0.35
CA ASP A 228 12.04 0.44 -0.71
C ASP A 228 11.09 -0.16 0.34
N ARG A 229 11.13 0.32 1.58
CA ARG A 229 10.21 -0.09 2.66
C ARG A 229 8.92 0.71 2.71
N LEU A 230 8.84 1.76 1.93
CA LEU A 230 7.63 2.52 1.67
C LEU A 230 6.95 1.91 0.45
N GLU A 231 6.16 0.86 0.70
CA GLU A 231 5.67 -0.05 -0.34
C GLU A 231 4.65 0.61 -1.27
N LEU A 232 3.66 1.32 -0.69
CA LEU A 232 2.65 2.08 -1.43
C LEU A 232 3.17 3.50 -1.68
N LYS A 233 2.93 4.03 -2.87
CA LYS A 233 3.44 5.33 -3.29
C LYS A 233 2.39 6.12 -4.03
N VAL A 234 2.15 7.35 -3.62
CA VAL A 234 1.22 8.28 -4.27
C VAL A 234 1.92 9.57 -4.62
N VAL A 235 1.64 10.10 -5.79
CA VAL A 235 2.08 11.44 -6.22
C VAL A 235 0.89 12.38 -6.12
N THR A 236 1.06 13.49 -5.40
CA THR A 236 0.06 14.57 -5.37
C THR A 236 0.45 15.70 -6.31
N ALA A 237 -0.52 16.35 -6.91
CA ALA A 237 -0.34 17.53 -7.76
C ALA A 237 -1.15 18.70 -7.21
N ASN A 238 -0.94 19.90 -7.75
CA ASN A 238 -1.79 21.05 -7.44
C ASN A 238 -3.19 20.84 -8.02
N MET A 239 -4.21 21.44 -7.39
CA MET A 239 -5.59 21.37 -7.91
C MET A 239 -5.66 22.06 -9.28
N GLU A 240 -6.12 21.33 -10.30
CA GLU A 240 -6.16 21.83 -11.68
C GLU A 240 -7.55 22.39 -12.04
N ASP A 241 -8.63 21.80 -11.52
CA ASP A 241 -9.97 22.27 -11.83
C ASP A 241 -10.35 23.53 -11.06
N ARG A 242 -10.79 24.56 -11.81
CA ARG A 242 -11.22 25.84 -11.25
C ARG A 242 -12.46 25.70 -10.38
N GLY A 243 -13.42 24.85 -10.78
CA GLY A 243 -14.67 24.63 -10.05
C GLY A 243 -14.39 24.04 -8.68
N THR A 244 -13.54 23.03 -8.66
CA THR A 244 -13.08 22.35 -7.45
C THR A 244 -12.35 23.31 -6.51
N ARG A 245 -11.41 24.15 -7.03
CA ARG A 245 -10.73 25.16 -6.19
C ARG A 245 -11.71 26.14 -5.54
N LEU A 246 -12.70 26.63 -6.29
CA LEU A 246 -13.72 27.55 -5.76
C LEU A 246 -14.64 26.89 -4.74
N ALA A 247 -15.03 25.63 -4.96
CA ALA A 247 -15.81 24.85 -4.01
C ALA A 247 -15.05 24.64 -2.68
N VAL A 248 -13.78 24.26 -2.74
CA VAL A 248 -12.89 24.13 -1.57
C VAL A 248 -12.78 25.44 -0.81
N LEU A 249 -12.56 26.55 -1.53
CA LEU A 249 -12.47 27.88 -0.91
C LEU A 249 -13.76 28.26 -0.20
N LYS A 250 -14.92 28.03 -0.81
CA LYS A 250 -16.24 28.29 -0.22
C LYS A 250 -16.47 27.45 1.03
N ASN A 251 -16.19 26.13 0.95
CA ASN A 251 -16.31 25.23 2.09
C ASN A 251 -15.41 25.65 3.25
N LYS A 252 -14.20 26.13 2.96
CA LYS A 252 -13.29 26.65 3.98
C LYS A 252 -13.82 27.92 4.64
N GLN A 253 -14.43 28.82 3.87
CA GLN A 253 -15.03 30.06 4.40
C GLN A 253 -16.26 29.78 5.27
N THR A 254 -17.05 28.76 4.94
CA THR A 254 -18.27 28.38 5.68
C THR A 254 -18.00 27.43 6.84
N GLY A 255 -16.75 26.97 7.04
CA GLY A 255 -16.42 26.00 8.08
C GLY A 255 -16.97 24.59 7.84
N ALA A 256 -17.38 24.29 6.60
CA ALA A 256 -18.01 23.01 6.23
C ALA A 256 -17.00 21.83 6.09
N PHE A 257 -15.74 22.02 6.49
CA PHE A 257 -14.72 20.97 6.40
C PHE A 257 -14.65 20.09 7.64
N GLY A 258 -14.34 18.82 7.42
CA GLY A 258 -13.95 17.87 8.46
C GLY A 258 -15.11 17.36 9.30
N GLN A 259 -16.31 17.29 8.73
CA GLN A 259 -17.42 16.58 9.38
C GLN A 259 -17.10 15.10 9.45
N ILE A 260 -17.22 14.52 10.65
CA ILE A 260 -17.01 13.08 10.90
C ILE A 260 -18.40 12.45 11.01
N SER A 261 -18.83 11.74 9.97
CA SER A 261 -20.09 10.99 9.97
C SER A 261 -19.91 9.54 10.44
N ALA A 262 -18.72 8.99 10.26
CA ALA A 262 -18.39 7.62 10.64
C ALA A 262 -17.04 7.56 11.37
N THR A 263 -16.94 6.65 12.33
CA THR A 263 -15.70 6.35 13.05
C THR A 263 -15.45 4.85 13.08
N ILE A 264 -14.17 4.46 13.11
CA ILE A 264 -13.70 3.08 13.18
C ILE A 264 -12.88 2.93 14.45
N THR A 265 -13.17 1.93 15.26
CA THR A 265 -12.33 1.57 16.40
C THR A 265 -11.12 0.73 15.95
N LEU A 266 -10.08 0.65 16.78
CA LEU A 266 -8.94 -0.21 16.49
C LEU A 266 -9.35 -1.70 16.37
N GLU A 267 -10.34 -2.13 17.14
CA GLU A 267 -10.84 -3.50 17.06
C GLU A 267 -11.58 -3.76 15.74
N GLU A 268 -12.42 -2.84 15.32
CA GLU A 268 -13.08 -2.91 14.01
C GLU A 268 -12.06 -2.91 12.87
N LEU A 269 -11.00 -2.09 12.97
CA LEU A 269 -9.94 -2.08 11.96
C LEU A 269 -9.22 -3.44 11.87
N ARG A 270 -8.97 -4.09 13.01
CA ARG A 270 -8.40 -5.46 13.03
C ARG A 270 -9.34 -6.48 12.39
N GLN A 271 -10.63 -6.38 12.66
CA GLN A 271 -11.64 -7.23 12.03
C GLN A 271 -11.68 -7.01 10.50
N MET A 272 -11.64 -5.75 10.04
CA MET A 272 -11.52 -5.41 8.61
C MET A 272 -10.27 -6.04 7.97
N GLN A 273 -9.13 -6.00 8.66
CA GLN A 273 -7.88 -6.63 8.19
C GLN A 273 -8.03 -8.16 8.05
N GLN A 274 -8.77 -8.80 8.97
CA GLN A 274 -9.07 -10.23 8.88
C GLN A 274 -10.01 -10.54 7.72
N GLU A 275 -11.08 -9.76 7.53
CA GLU A 275 -11.98 -9.90 6.38
C GLU A 275 -11.21 -9.76 5.05
N VAL A 276 -10.36 -8.74 4.92
CA VAL A 276 -9.52 -8.52 3.74
C VAL A 276 -8.62 -9.72 3.47
N SER A 277 -7.94 -10.24 4.49
CA SER A 277 -7.03 -11.37 4.33
C SER A 277 -7.74 -12.69 4.00
N SER A 278 -9.04 -12.78 4.25
CA SER A 278 -9.87 -13.96 3.94
C SER A 278 -10.37 -14.01 2.50
N ILE A 279 -10.27 -12.90 1.74
CA ILE A 279 -10.71 -12.85 0.34
C ILE A 279 -9.83 -13.77 -0.51
N PRO A 280 -10.40 -14.76 -1.20
CA PRO A 280 -9.63 -15.69 -2.01
C PRO A 280 -9.03 -15.01 -3.25
N VAL A 281 -7.81 -15.43 -3.58
CA VAL A 281 -7.11 -15.03 -4.81
C VAL A 281 -7.11 -16.22 -5.76
N PRO A 282 -7.88 -16.20 -6.85
CA PRO A 282 -7.90 -17.27 -7.85
C PRO A 282 -6.53 -17.46 -8.53
N ASP A 283 -6.21 -18.69 -8.96
CA ASP A 283 -4.95 -18.98 -9.66
C ASP A 283 -4.80 -18.16 -10.95
N ALA A 284 -5.88 -17.92 -11.69
CA ALA A 284 -5.88 -17.05 -12.86
C ALA A 284 -5.43 -15.61 -12.56
N ILE A 285 -5.68 -15.11 -11.34
CA ILE A 285 -5.19 -13.78 -10.91
C ILE A 285 -3.70 -13.83 -10.60
N ASN A 286 -3.19 -14.95 -10.03
CA ASN A 286 -1.75 -15.13 -9.85
C ASN A 286 -1.02 -15.19 -11.19
N GLU A 287 -1.56 -15.90 -12.19
CA GLU A 287 -1.04 -15.95 -13.56
C GLU A 287 -1.04 -14.56 -14.20
N LEU A 288 -2.15 -13.83 -14.10
CA LEU A 288 -2.25 -12.47 -14.63
C LEU A 288 -1.25 -11.51 -13.93
N ALA A 289 -1.04 -11.65 -12.62
CA ALA A 289 -0.05 -10.87 -11.90
C ALA A 289 1.39 -11.20 -12.36
N ASP A 290 1.68 -12.47 -12.67
CA ASP A 290 2.96 -12.87 -13.26
C ASP A 290 3.16 -12.26 -14.64
N ASP A 291 2.15 -12.29 -15.51
CA ASP A 291 2.19 -11.67 -16.83
C ASP A 291 2.47 -10.15 -16.73
N ILE A 292 1.79 -9.45 -15.81
CA ILE A 292 2.02 -8.01 -15.55
C ILE A 292 3.47 -7.76 -15.13
N LEU A 293 4.01 -8.58 -14.24
CA LEU A 293 5.37 -8.40 -13.72
C LEU A 293 6.43 -8.74 -14.76
N CYS A 294 6.20 -9.79 -15.55
CA CYS A 294 7.07 -10.15 -16.67
C CYS A 294 7.12 -9.04 -17.72
N GLU A 295 5.97 -8.43 -18.02
CA GLU A 295 5.91 -7.31 -18.97
C GLU A 295 6.64 -6.09 -18.43
N LEU A 296 6.39 -5.70 -17.16
CA LEU A 296 7.06 -4.56 -16.54
C LEU A 296 8.57 -4.75 -16.41
N ARG A 297 9.05 -6.00 -16.19
CA ARG A 297 10.49 -6.31 -16.07
C ARG A 297 11.27 -6.10 -17.37
N LYS A 298 10.61 -5.99 -18.51
CA LYS A 298 11.28 -5.64 -19.78
C LYS A 298 11.84 -4.21 -19.76
N ASP A 299 11.16 -3.29 -19.07
CA ASP A 299 11.45 -1.87 -19.09
C ASP A 299 11.91 -1.30 -17.75
N MET A 300 11.63 -1.97 -16.64
CA MET A 300 11.93 -1.48 -15.30
C MET A 300 12.30 -2.60 -14.32
N ALA A 301 13.08 -2.25 -13.28
CA ALA A 301 13.43 -3.20 -12.23
C ALA A 301 12.25 -3.40 -11.25
N VAL A 302 11.65 -4.59 -11.25
CA VAL A 302 10.64 -5.01 -10.28
C VAL A 302 11.21 -6.14 -9.44
N SER A 303 11.29 -5.93 -8.11
CA SER A 303 11.87 -6.90 -7.18
C SER A 303 10.92 -8.07 -6.89
N ASP A 304 11.48 -9.23 -6.51
CA ASP A 304 10.68 -10.38 -6.09
C ASP A 304 9.85 -10.09 -4.83
N ARG A 305 10.29 -9.16 -3.98
CA ARG A 305 9.49 -8.68 -2.84
C ARG A 305 8.17 -8.06 -3.31
N LYS A 306 8.20 -7.26 -4.38
CA LYS A 306 6.97 -6.69 -4.96
C LYS A 306 6.10 -7.76 -5.57
N TYR A 307 6.70 -8.74 -6.24
CA TYR A 307 5.96 -9.88 -6.77
C TYR A 307 5.21 -10.64 -5.68
N LEU A 308 5.90 -11.05 -4.62
CA LEU A 308 5.30 -11.82 -3.54
C LEU A 308 4.36 -11.01 -2.64
N GLY A 309 4.40 -9.68 -2.70
CA GLY A 309 3.64 -8.78 -1.83
C GLY A 309 2.43 -8.11 -2.49
N TYR A 310 2.03 -8.46 -3.72
CA TYR A 310 0.95 -7.80 -4.45
C TYR A 310 -0.44 -8.15 -3.91
N TYR A 311 -0.66 -9.42 -3.54
CA TYR A 311 -1.99 -9.95 -3.27
C TYR A 311 -2.75 -9.27 -2.12
N PRO A 312 -2.13 -8.82 -1.00
CA PRO A 312 -2.89 -8.13 0.03
C PRO A 312 -3.50 -6.81 -0.45
N ILE A 313 -2.83 -6.14 -1.41
CA ILE A 313 -3.33 -4.88 -2.00
C ILE A 313 -4.55 -5.17 -2.88
N ALA A 314 -4.48 -6.21 -3.71
CA ALA A 314 -5.59 -6.66 -4.53
C ALA A 314 -6.77 -7.14 -3.68
N GLN A 315 -6.52 -7.89 -2.58
CA GLN A 315 -7.54 -8.28 -1.61
C GLN A 315 -8.22 -7.07 -0.95
N ALA A 316 -7.43 -6.06 -0.54
CA ALA A 316 -7.98 -4.84 0.05
C ALA A 316 -8.84 -4.06 -0.96
N LYS A 317 -8.42 -4.01 -2.23
CA LYS A 317 -9.21 -3.39 -3.30
C LYS A 317 -10.50 -4.16 -3.55
N ALA A 318 -10.45 -5.49 -3.66
CA ALA A 318 -11.62 -6.35 -3.80
C ALA A 318 -12.61 -6.15 -2.63
N TRP A 319 -12.12 -6.10 -1.39
CA TRP A 319 -12.94 -5.84 -0.22
C TRP A 319 -13.62 -4.47 -0.29
N LEU A 320 -12.90 -3.42 -0.65
CA LEU A 320 -13.46 -2.08 -0.84
C LEU A 320 -14.50 -2.04 -1.97
N SER A 321 -14.26 -2.77 -3.06
CA SER A 321 -15.18 -2.87 -4.20
C SER A 321 -16.40 -3.79 -3.92
N GLY A 322 -16.31 -4.68 -2.91
CA GLY A 322 -17.35 -5.61 -2.52
C GLY A 322 -17.36 -6.91 -3.32
N HIS A 323 -16.22 -7.29 -3.85
CA HIS A 323 -16.04 -8.55 -4.54
C HIS A 323 -15.80 -9.68 -3.53
N ASP A 324 -16.41 -10.85 -3.76
CA ASP A 324 -16.23 -12.03 -2.92
C ASP A 324 -14.89 -12.74 -3.13
N LYS A 325 -14.22 -12.43 -4.23
CA LYS A 325 -12.88 -12.90 -4.62
C LYS A 325 -12.16 -11.79 -5.38
N VAL A 326 -10.83 -11.86 -5.44
CA VAL A 326 -10.06 -10.90 -6.25
C VAL A 326 -10.38 -11.08 -7.74
N GLU A 327 -10.68 -9.97 -8.40
CA GLU A 327 -10.94 -9.88 -9.84
C GLU A 327 -9.80 -9.13 -10.55
N SER A 328 -9.74 -9.24 -11.88
CA SER A 328 -8.67 -8.57 -12.66
C SER A 328 -8.65 -7.06 -12.48
N CYS A 329 -9.81 -6.42 -12.35
CA CYS A 329 -9.91 -4.98 -12.12
C CYS A 329 -9.33 -4.53 -10.76
N ASP A 330 -9.29 -5.42 -9.75
CA ASP A 330 -8.71 -5.10 -8.44
C ASP A 330 -7.18 -4.94 -8.50
N LEU A 331 -6.54 -5.55 -9.50
CA LEU A 331 -5.11 -5.39 -9.75
C LEU A 331 -4.74 -3.97 -10.20
N LEU A 332 -5.70 -3.15 -10.64
CA LEU A 332 -5.46 -1.74 -10.97
C LEU A 332 -4.92 -0.94 -9.78
N ALA A 333 -5.25 -1.35 -8.53
CA ALA A 333 -4.68 -0.73 -7.33
C ALA A 333 -3.16 -0.87 -7.23
N LEU A 334 -2.57 -1.85 -7.96
CA LEU A 334 -1.14 -2.07 -7.99
C LEU A 334 -0.37 -0.95 -8.69
N LYS A 335 -1.05 -0.03 -9.39
CA LYS A 335 -0.39 1.14 -9.98
C LYS A 335 0.40 1.93 -8.94
N ASN A 336 -0.08 2.01 -7.70
CA ASN A 336 0.57 2.71 -6.59
C ASN A 336 1.54 1.85 -5.77
N TYR A 337 1.74 0.62 -6.20
CA TYR A 337 2.66 -0.32 -5.58
C TYR A 337 3.87 -0.64 -6.47
N LEU A 338 3.68 -0.76 -7.79
CA LEU A 338 4.70 -1.33 -8.68
C LEU A 338 5.75 -0.32 -9.13
N TRP A 339 5.42 0.96 -9.31
CA TRP A 339 6.40 1.95 -9.77
C TRP A 339 7.49 2.25 -8.73
N ARG A 340 8.66 2.63 -9.21
CA ARG A 340 9.79 3.06 -8.38
C ARG A 340 10.01 4.57 -8.48
N LEU A 341 10.05 5.11 -9.68
CA LEU A 341 10.14 6.55 -9.95
C LEU A 341 8.82 7.05 -10.54
N PRO A 342 8.47 8.32 -10.36
CA PRO A 342 7.25 8.90 -10.96
C PRO A 342 7.15 8.70 -12.48
N SER A 343 8.28 8.68 -13.18
CA SER A 343 8.37 8.39 -14.63
C SER A 343 7.89 6.98 -15.00
N ASP A 344 7.91 6.04 -14.08
CA ASP A 344 7.49 4.66 -14.35
C ASP A 344 5.97 4.50 -14.26
N ARG A 345 5.29 5.46 -13.63
CA ARG A 345 3.87 5.39 -13.30
C ARG A 345 2.98 5.21 -14.53
N GLU A 346 3.22 6.00 -15.58
CA GLU A 346 2.46 5.93 -16.84
C GLU A 346 2.61 4.55 -17.49
N LYS A 347 3.82 3.98 -17.48
CA LYS A 347 4.09 2.64 -18.01
C LYS A 347 3.35 1.56 -17.22
N VAL A 348 3.41 1.63 -15.88
CA VAL A 348 2.70 0.70 -15.01
C VAL A 348 1.19 0.78 -15.25
N GLU A 349 0.63 1.99 -15.34
CA GLU A 349 -0.79 2.20 -15.60
C GLU A 349 -1.22 1.67 -16.97
N ALA A 350 -0.40 1.89 -18.01
CA ALA A 350 -0.67 1.37 -19.35
C ALA A 350 -0.69 -0.17 -19.39
N VAL A 351 0.29 -0.84 -18.75
CA VAL A 351 0.34 -2.31 -18.69
C VAL A 351 -0.85 -2.86 -17.89
N LEU A 352 -1.16 -2.28 -16.72
CA LEU A 352 -2.30 -2.70 -15.91
C LEU A 352 -3.64 -2.52 -16.65
N THR A 353 -3.84 -1.38 -17.31
CA THR A 353 -5.07 -1.13 -18.07
C THR A 353 -5.21 -2.12 -19.23
N ARG A 354 -4.13 -2.37 -19.97
CA ARG A 354 -4.13 -3.31 -21.09
C ARG A 354 -4.49 -4.74 -20.64
N LEU A 355 -3.85 -5.24 -19.58
CA LEU A 355 -3.99 -6.64 -19.16
C LEU A 355 -5.20 -6.87 -18.23
N CYS A 356 -5.60 -5.88 -17.43
CA CYS A 356 -6.67 -6.06 -16.43
C CYS A 356 -8.04 -5.60 -16.92
N VAL A 357 -8.10 -4.56 -17.79
CA VAL A 357 -9.38 -4.00 -18.25
C VAL A 357 -9.78 -4.61 -19.59
N ASN A 358 -8.82 -4.79 -20.48
CA ASN A 358 -9.07 -5.32 -21.83
C ASN A 358 -8.24 -6.58 -22.15
N PRO A 359 -8.27 -7.63 -21.32
CA PRO A 359 -7.43 -8.82 -21.54
C PRO A 359 -7.77 -9.55 -22.84
N MET A 360 -9.04 -9.54 -23.26
CA MET A 360 -9.48 -10.17 -24.51
C MET A 360 -8.93 -9.41 -25.72
N GLN A 361 -9.00 -8.07 -25.69
CA GLN A 361 -8.46 -7.21 -26.75
C GLN A 361 -6.95 -7.40 -26.95
N ASP A 362 -6.20 -7.55 -25.86
CA ASP A 362 -4.75 -7.77 -25.92
C ASP A 362 -4.41 -9.12 -26.56
N LYS A 363 -5.13 -10.18 -26.17
CA LYS A 363 -4.97 -11.52 -26.77
C LYS A 363 -5.32 -11.53 -28.26
N VAL A 364 -6.39 -10.85 -28.66
CA VAL A 364 -6.79 -10.70 -30.07
C VAL A 364 -5.73 -9.93 -30.85
N ASN A 365 -5.20 -8.82 -30.30
CA ASN A 365 -4.15 -8.04 -30.96
C ASN A 365 -2.84 -8.85 -31.12
N ASN A 366 -2.47 -9.68 -30.15
CA ASN A 366 -1.31 -10.56 -30.25
C ASN A 366 -1.45 -11.58 -31.41
N ILE A 367 -2.61 -12.26 -31.50
CA ILE A 367 -2.86 -13.19 -32.59
C ILE A 367 -2.86 -12.47 -33.95
N ARG A 368 -3.45 -11.26 -34.02
CA ARG A 368 -3.45 -10.42 -35.22
C ARG A 368 -2.03 -10.02 -35.61
N GLY A 369 -1.16 -9.66 -34.64
CA GLY A 369 0.26 -9.38 -34.89
C GLY A 369 1.01 -10.55 -35.47
N MET A 370 0.88 -11.76 -34.90
CA MET A 370 1.49 -12.98 -35.39
C MET A 370 1.02 -13.32 -36.83
N ALA A 371 -0.27 -13.10 -37.10
CA ALA A 371 -0.81 -13.34 -38.45
C ALA A 371 -0.23 -12.36 -39.50
N LEU A 372 -0.03 -11.11 -39.14
CA LEU A 372 0.61 -10.11 -40.01
C LEU A 372 2.09 -10.44 -40.26
N GLU A 373 2.84 -10.81 -39.20
CA GLU A 373 4.24 -11.27 -39.35
C GLU A 373 4.34 -12.47 -40.31
N SER A 374 3.49 -13.47 -40.12
CA SER A 374 3.44 -14.66 -41.00
C SER A 374 3.09 -14.26 -42.45
N GLN A 375 2.19 -13.28 -42.63
CA GLN A 375 1.85 -12.75 -43.96
C GLN A 375 3.04 -12.00 -44.58
N GLU A 376 3.76 -11.16 -43.83
CA GLU A 376 4.93 -10.44 -44.31
C GLU A 376 6.05 -11.36 -44.73
N GLU A 377 6.33 -12.44 -43.97
CA GLU A 377 7.29 -13.47 -44.33
C GLU A 377 6.88 -14.17 -45.63
N PHE A 378 5.60 -14.46 -45.80
CA PHE A 378 5.06 -15.06 -47.01
C PHE A 378 5.19 -14.16 -48.24
N ASP A 379 4.77 -12.88 -48.10
CA ASP A 379 4.85 -11.88 -49.16
C ASP A 379 6.33 -11.61 -49.55
N ALA A 380 7.27 -11.61 -48.62
CA ALA A 380 8.71 -11.51 -48.87
C ALA A 380 9.24 -12.72 -49.67
N ALA A 381 8.77 -13.93 -49.33
CA ALA A 381 9.18 -15.14 -50.06
C ALA A 381 8.66 -15.19 -51.50
N LEU A 382 7.56 -14.50 -51.81
CA LEU A 382 7.02 -14.39 -53.18
C LEU A 382 7.72 -13.29 -54.02
N GLY A 383 8.26 -12.24 -53.35
CA GLY A 383 8.83 -11.06 -54.03
C GLY A 383 10.18 -11.27 -54.71
N ASP A 384 10.91 -12.34 -54.41
CA ASP A 384 12.30 -12.57 -54.86
C ASP A 384 12.42 -13.41 -56.19
N GLY A 385 11.44 -13.34 -57.06
CA GLY A 385 11.47 -14.05 -58.35
C GLY A 385 11.55 -15.59 -58.21
N SER A 386 11.01 -16.11 -57.14
CA SER A 386 11.23 -17.45 -56.64
C SER A 386 10.59 -18.51 -57.52
N LYS A 387 11.31 -19.61 -57.72
CA LYS A 387 10.83 -20.84 -58.36
C LYS A 387 9.53 -21.32 -57.71
N ALA A 388 8.60 -21.85 -58.49
CA ALA A 388 7.29 -22.36 -58.03
C ALA A 388 7.34 -23.24 -56.75
N ASP A 389 8.46 -23.95 -56.54
CA ASP A 389 8.71 -24.78 -55.35
C ASP A 389 8.91 -23.97 -54.05
N THR A 390 9.50 -22.76 -54.14
CA THR A 390 9.69 -21.85 -53.00
C THR A 390 8.36 -21.23 -52.59
N ALA A 391 7.54 -20.80 -53.54
CA ALA A 391 6.21 -20.27 -53.29
C ALA A 391 5.30 -21.30 -52.63
N ARG A 392 5.38 -22.57 -53.08
CA ARG A 392 4.63 -23.69 -52.51
C ARG A 392 5.03 -23.97 -51.06
N LYS A 393 6.34 -23.96 -50.75
CA LYS A 393 6.85 -24.16 -49.39
C LYS A 393 6.43 -23.03 -48.46
N ALA A 394 6.52 -21.79 -48.92
CA ALA A 394 6.09 -20.61 -48.14
C ALA A 394 4.58 -20.67 -47.87
N PHE A 395 3.77 -21.07 -48.86
CA PHE A 395 2.34 -21.24 -48.68
C PHE A 395 1.98 -22.32 -47.63
N ILE A 396 2.68 -23.48 -47.66
CA ILE A 396 2.46 -24.57 -46.71
C ILE A 396 2.81 -24.10 -45.30
N LYS A 397 3.90 -23.31 -45.13
CA LYS A 397 4.30 -22.72 -43.85
C LYS A 397 3.22 -21.77 -43.32
N LEU A 398 2.82 -20.76 -44.10
CA LEU A 398 1.78 -19.81 -43.75
C LEU A 398 0.46 -20.50 -43.41
N ARG A 399 0.05 -21.50 -44.17
CA ARG A 399 -1.16 -22.27 -43.90
C ARG A 399 -1.10 -22.99 -42.55
N GLY A 400 0.05 -23.55 -42.18
CA GLY A 400 0.26 -24.20 -40.87
C GLY A 400 0.15 -23.21 -39.73
N GLU A 401 0.78 -22.04 -39.87
CA GLU A 401 0.73 -20.96 -38.87
C GLU A 401 -0.68 -20.40 -38.71
N LEU A 402 -1.38 -20.10 -39.81
CA LEU A 402 -2.77 -19.63 -39.76
C LEU A 402 -3.72 -20.65 -39.13
N THR A 403 -3.50 -21.95 -39.37
CA THR A 403 -4.29 -23.01 -38.72
C THR A 403 -4.08 -23.05 -37.22
N HIS A 404 -2.84 -22.85 -36.77
CA HIS A 404 -2.53 -22.73 -35.33
C HIS A 404 -3.19 -21.49 -34.72
N LEU A 405 -3.10 -20.33 -35.39
CA LEU A 405 -3.76 -19.10 -34.94
C LEU A 405 -5.29 -19.22 -34.91
N TYR A 406 -5.87 -19.95 -35.84
CA TYR A 406 -7.30 -20.30 -35.82
C TYR A 406 -7.69 -21.13 -34.58
N GLN A 407 -6.86 -22.12 -34.19
CA GLN A 407 -7.11 -22.90 -32.97
C GLN A 407 -7.04 -22.02 -31.71
N MET A 408 -6.09 -21.07 -31.66
CA MET A 408 -6.02 -20.07 -30.58
C MET A 408 -7.28 -19.18 -30.57
N GLN A 409 -7.75 -18.73 -31.73
CA GLN A 409 -8.99 -17.94 -31.83
C GLN A 409 -10.22 -18.72 -31.35
N CYS A 410 -10.35 -20.00 -31.69
CA CYS A 410 -11.42 -20.86 -31.19
C CYS A 410 -11.39 -21.01 -29.67
N SER A 411 -10.20 -21.10 -29.08
CA SER A 411 -10.03 -21.15 -27.62
C SER A 411 -10.45 -19.84 -26.97
N LEU A 412 -10.12 -18.68 -27.57
CA LEU A 412 -10.56 -17.37 -27.09
C LEU A 412 -12.08 -17.21 -27.21
N ARG A 413 -12.69 -17.70 -28.29
CA ARG A 413 -14.14 -17.64 -28.45
C ARG A 413 -14.89 -18.43 -27.39
N THR A 414 -14.35 -19.57 -26.97
CA THR A 414 -14.92 -20.39 -25.89
C THR A 414 -14.76 -19.68 -24.53
N ALA A 415 -13.73 -18.86 -24.36
CA ALA A 415 -13.44 -18.12 -23.13
C ALA A 415 -14.17 -16.77 -23.04
N ALA A 416 -14.74 -16.26 -24.15
CA ALA A 416 -15.47 -15.00 -24.17
C ALA A 416 -16.72 -15.05 -23.28
N GLN A 417 -16.87 -14.01 -22.44
CA GLN A 417 -17.94 -13.94 -21.44
C GLN A 417 -19.03 -12.91 -21.79
N SER A 418 -18.79 -12.05 -22.80
CA SER A 418 -19.73 -11.02 -23.23
C SER A 418 -19.91 -11.01 -24.75
N ASP A 419 -21.04 -10.45 -25.20
CA ASP A 419 -21.33 -10.28 -26.63
C ASP A 419 -20.30 -9.40 -27.33
N SER A 420 -19.74 -8.40 -26.64
CA SER A 420 -18.69 -7.54 -27.15
C SER A 420 -17.36 -8.28 -27.34
N GLU A 421 -16.97 -9.17 -26.43
CA GLU A 421 -15.81 -10.03 -26.57
C GLU A 421 -15.98 -11.05 -27.68
N THR A 422 -17.18 -11.62 -27.80
CA THR A 422 -17.50 -12.55 -28.89
C THR A 422 -17.38 -11.88 -30.26
N ALA A 423 -17.93 -10.67 -30.41
CA ALA A 423 -17.79 -9.89 -31.65
C ALA A 423 -16.35 -9.58 -31.99
N LEU A 424 -15.53 -9.23 -30.99
CA LEU A 424 -14.10 -8.94 -31.16
C LEU A 424 -13.30 -10.18 -31.67
N VAL A 425 -13.62 -11.36 -31.13
CA VAL A 425 -12.99 -12.62 -31.53
C VAL A 425 -13.50 -13.10 -32.91
N ASP A 426 -14.74 -12.81 -33.25
CA ASP A 426 -15.28 -13.10 -34.60
C ASP A 426 -14.67 -12.18 -35.67
N ASP A 427 -14.40 -10.90 -35.35
CA ASP A 427 -13.65 -9.99 -36.23
C ASP A 427 -12.21 -10.49 -36.48
N LEU A 428 -11.54 -11.04 -35.45
CA LEU A 428 -10.24 -11.69 -35.64
C LEU A 428 -10.29 -12.82 -36.64
N LEU A 429 -11.32 -13.66 -36.57
CA LEU A 429 -11.51 -14.75 -37.56
C LEU A 429 -11.61 -14.20 -38.97
N ALA A 430 -12.37 -13.12 -39.15
CA ALA A 430 -12.50 -12.47 -40.47
C ALA A 430 -11.15 -11.97 -41.02
N ASP A 431 -10.28 -11.41 -40.14
CA ASP A 431 -8.94 -10.98 -40.49
C ASP A 431 -8.04 -12.18 -40.92
N LEU A 432 -8.04 -13.27 -40.11
CA LEU A 432 -7.28 -14.48 -40.43
C LEU A 432 -7.72 -15.09 -41.77
N GLU A 433 -9.03 -15.19 -42.02
CA GLU A 433 -9.59 -15.67 -43.28
C GLU A 433 -9.24 -14.78 -44.47
N LYS A 434 -9.18 -13.46 -44.29
CA LYS A 434 -8.75 -12.51 -45.30
C LYS A 434 -7.30 -12.73 -45.73
N ILE A 435 -6.39 -13.00 -44.77
CA ILE A 435 -4.99 -13.32 -45.03
C ILE A 435 -4.90 -14.67 -45.79
N SER A 436 -5.63 -15.66 -45.28
CA SER A 436 -5.68 -17.02 -45.95
C SER A 436 -6.16 -16.91 -47.39
N ARG A 437 -7.24 -16.19 -47.65
CA ARG A 437 -7.81 -16.00 -49.00
C ARG A 437 -6.82 -15.31 -49.92
N LYS A 438 -6.17 -14.23 -49.49
CA LYS A 438 -5.14 -13.53 -50.27
C LYS A 438 -4.00 -14.45 -50.65
N ALA A 439 -3.53 -15.30 -49.73
CA ALA A 439 -2.44 -16.25 -50.00
C ALA A 439 -2.85 -17.34 -51.01
N HIS A 440 -4.09 -17.85 -50.97
CA HIS A 440 -4.62 -18.78 -51.93
C HIS A 440 -4.71 -18.17 -53.35
N GLU A 441 -5.16 -16.89 -53.45
CA GLU A 441 -5.24 -16.16 -54.72
C GLU A 441 -3.84 -15.97 -55.33
N GLN A 442 -2.85 -15.60 -54.55
CA GLN A 442 -1.47 -15.35 -55.01
C GLN A 442 -0.77 -16.64 -55.46
N THR A 443 -1.13 -17.79 -54.91
CA THR A 443 -0.52 -19.08 -55.25
C THR A 443 -1.35 -19.91 -56.20
N HIS A 444 -2.53 -19.41 -56.63
CA HIS A 444 -3.48 -20.13 -57.51
C HIS A 444 -3.98 -21.47 -56.98
N PHE A 445 -3.97 -21.65 -55.64
CA PHE A 445 -4.60 -22.82 -55.00
C PHE A 445 -6.09 -22.55 -54.77
N THR A 446 -6.89 -23.62 -54.81
CA THR A 446 -8.31 -23.53 -54.47
C THR A 446 -8.47 -23.12 -53.00
N TYR A 447 -9.24 -22.07 -52.75
CA TYR A 447 -9.51 -21.56 -51.39
C TYR A 447 -10.29 -22.61 -50.59
N THR A 448 -9.81 -22.78 -49.35
CA THR A 448 -10.44 -23.62 -48.32
C THR A 448 -10.45 -22.82 -47.04
N THR A 449 -11.53 -22.83 -46.27
CA THR A 449 -11.63 -22.08 -45.00
C THR A 449 -10.68 -22.64 -43.95
N LEU A 450 -10.28 -21.81 -42.98
CA LEU A 450 -9.43 -22.27 -41.89
C LEU A 450 -10.11 -23.34 -41.03
N GLU A 451 -11.44 -23.30 -40.91
CA GLU A 451 -12.24 -24.30 -40.23
C GLU A 451 -12.13 -25.67 -40.93
N GLU A 452 -12.32 -25.71 -42.28
CA GLU A 452 -12.19 -26.94 -43.05
C GLU A 452 -10.76 -27.50 -43.03
N ILE A 453 -9.75 -26.61 -43.02
CA ILE A 453 -8.34 -27.01 -42.93
C ILE A 453 -8.04 -27.59 -41.55
N ALA A 454 -8.55 -26.98 -40.47
CA ALA A 454 -8.35 -27.46 -39.10
C ALA A 454 -9.05 -28.81 -38.86
N ALA A 455 -10.18 -29.07 -39.54
CA ALA A 455 -10.91 -30.34 -39.46
C ALA A 455 -10.20 -31.51 -40.18
N LEU A 456 -9.21 -31.22 -41.04
CA LEU A 456 -8.43 -32.22 -41.78
C LEU A 456 -7.15 -32.67 -41.07
N ASN A 457 -6.76 -31.94 -39.99
CA ASN A 457 -5.61 -32.24 -39.14
C ASN A 457 -6.08 -32.85 -37.81
#